data_ffac3b9d4f93f2adbc5348656e2d2d8b
#
_entry.id   ffac3b9d4f93f2adbc5348656e2d2d8b
#
_cell.length_a   1.000
_cell.length_b   1.000
_cell.length_c   1.000
_cell.angle_alpha   90.00
_cell.angle_beta   90.00
_cell.angle_gamma   90.00
#
_symmetry.space_group_name_H-M   'P 1'
#
loop_
_entity.id
_entity.type
_entity.pdbx_description
1 polymer ?
#
loop_
_entity_poly.entity_id
_entity_poly.type
_entity_poly.pdbx_seq_one_letter_code
_entity_poly.pdbx_strand_id
1 'polypeptide(L)'
;MMFTHSGITGPLVLSASARLGTALRKSGELSAFLDLKPALTPEQLDARILREFESGKNRQFKNVISVLFPSSLTPVMLKIGGISPEKPIHEISREERLRFGALVKAFPFTINGFGEFKEAVITRGGVSVKEINPATMESKKIQDLYFVGEVLDLDAVTGGYNLQIAWSTAYLAAMAVCGE
;
A
#
# COMPACT_ATOMS: atom_id res chain seq x y z
N MET A 1 -3.24 -3.84 -3.99
CA MET A 1 -2.02 -4.25 -3.29
C MET A 1 -1.66 -5.66 -3.73
N MET A 2 -0.39 -5.95 -3.91
CA MET A 2 0.13 -7.29 -4.24
C MET A 2 1.25 -7.65 -3.27
N PHE A 3 1.28 -8.92 -2.85
CA PHE A 3 2.41 -9.49 -2.12
C PHE A 3 3.45 -10.00 -3.12
N THR A 4 4.71 -9.74 -2.85
CA THR A 4 5.86 -10.21 -3.63
C THR A 4 6.78 -11.07 -2.75
N HIS A 5 7.83 -11.62 -3.31
CA HIS A 5 8.82 -12.39 -2.53
C HIS A 5 9.60 -11.54 -1.53
N SER A 6 9.70 -10.22 -1.75
CA SER A 6 10.44 -9.28 -0.91
C SER A 6 9.56 -8.32 -0.11
N GLY A 7 8.23 -8.34 -0.29
CA GLY A 7 7.36 -7.41 0.42
C GLY A 7 6.01 -7.18 -0.25
N ILE A 8 5.57 -5.94 -0.29
CA ILE A 8 4.28 -5.52 -0.85
C ILE A 8 4.46 -4.44 -1.91
N THR A 9 3.59 -4.42 -2.93
CA THR A 9 3.61 -3.44 -4.01
C THR A 9 2.21 -3.15 -4.55
N GLY A 10 2.15 -2.33 -5.58
CA GLY A 10 0.93 -1.90 -6.29
C GLY A 10 0.52 -0.47 -5.97
N PRO A 11 -0.41 0.12 -6.72
CA PRO A 11 -0.74 1.55 -6.67
C PRO A 11 -1.04 2.08 -5.27
N LEU A 12 -1.79 1.32 -4.46
CA LEU A 12 -2.08 1.66 -3.07
C LEU A 12 -0.80 1.76 -2.23
N VAL A 13 0.12 0.80 -2.37
CA VAL A 13 1.37 0.75 -1.61
C VAL A 13 2.31 1.87 -2.05
N LEU A 14 2.42 2.13 -3.35
CA LEU A 14 3.21 3.23 -3.89
C LEU A 14 2.71 4.58 -3.37
N SER A 15 1.40 4.81 -3.35
CA SER A 15 0.81 6.04 -2.79
C SER A 15 1.03 6.15 -1.27
N ALA A 16 0.97 5.04 -0.54
CA ALA A 16 1.24 5.02 0.90
C ALA A 16 2.73 5.27 1.19
N SER A 17 3.65 4.69 0.41
CA SER A 17 5.10 4.83 0.61
C SER A 17 5.55 6.29 0.57
N ALA A 18 4.98 7.10 -0.32
CA ALA A 18 5.25 8.53 -0.41
C ALA A 18 4.95 9.28 0.91
N ARG A 19 3.96 8.82 1.69
CA ARG A 19 3.56 9.43 2.97
C ARG A 19 4.31 8.85 4.17
N LEU A 20 4.69 7.59 4.11
CA LEU A 20 5.30 6.87 5.22
C LEU A 20 6.80 7.16 5.41
N GLY A 21 7.47 7.74 4.41
CA GLY A 21 8.91 7.91 4.40
C GLY A 21 9.50 8.63 5.61
N THR A 22 8.84 9.69 6.07
CA THR A 22 9.31 10.45 7.24
C THR A 22 9.09 9.67 8.54
N ALA A 23 7.94 9.01 8.68
CA ALA A 23 7.63 8.20 9.86
C ALA A 23 8.58 7.01 9.97
N LEU A 24 8.78 6.28 8.86
CA LEU A 24 9.66 5.11 8.82
C LEU A 24 11.12 5.47 9.15
N ARG A 25 11.63 6.61 8.64
CA ARG A 25 12.97 7.10 9.00
C ARG A 25 13.13 7.43 10.48
N LYS A 26 12.06 7.84 11.15
CA LYS A 26 12.10 8.18 12.59
C LYS A 26 11.99 6.96 13.49
N SER A 27 11.12 6.00 13.16
CA SER A 27 10.82 4.86 14.00
C SER A 27 11.60 3.59 13.64
N GLY A 28 12.18 3.51 12.45
CA GLY A 28 12.84 2.31 11.92
C GLY A 28 11.86 1.26 11.39
N GLU A 29 10.69 1.17 12.01
CA GLU A 29 9.62 0.25 11.59
C GLU A 29 8.23 0.86 11.86
N LEU A 30 7.23 0.38 11.16
CA LEU A 30 5.84 0.79 11.31
C LEU A 30 4.92 -0.44 11.33
N SER A 31 4.09 -0.54 12.35
CA SER A 31 2.99 -1.51 12.35
C SER A 31 1.89 -1.05 11.40
N ALA A 32 1.41 -1.97 10.58
CA ALA A 32 0.34 -1.73 9.63
C ALA A 32 -0.70 -2.85 9.69
N PHE A 33 -1.92 -2.51 9.30
CA PHE A 33 -3.03 -3.44 9.24
C PHE A 33 -3.68 -3.39 7.87
N LEU A 34 -3.99 -4.56 7.33
CA LEU A 34 -4.64 -4.69 6.04
C LEU A 34 -6.04 -5.28 6.22
N ASP A 35 -7.05 -4.59 5.72
CA ASP A 35 -8.37 -5.17 5.55
C ASP A 35 -8.38 -6.08 4.30
N LEU A 36 -8.44 -7.40 4.52
CA LEU A 36 -8.45 -8.39 3.43
C LEU A 36 -9.81 -8.49 2.72
N LYS A 37 -10.87 -7.92 3.29
CA LYS A 37 -12.23 -7.92 2.75
C LYS A 37 -12.88 -6.54 2.88
N PRO A 38 -12.34 -5.49 2.24
CA PRO A 38 -12.79 -4.11 2.45
C PRO A 38 -14.24 -3.85 1.99
N ALA A 39 -14.76 -4.67 1.09
CA ALA A 39 -16.15 -4.56 0.63
C ALA A 39 -17.19 -5.09 1.62
N LEU A 40 -16.77 -5.77 2.69
CA LEU A 40 -17.68 -6.35 3.70
C LEU A 40 -17.52 -5.60 5.02
N THR A 41 -18.64 -5.29 5.69
CA THR A 41 -18.61 -4.90 7.10
C THR A 41 -18.21 -6.09 7.98
N PRO A 42 -17.81 -5.88 9.25
CA PRO A 42 -17.53 -6.99 10.19
C PRO A 42 -18.68 -7.97 10.31
N GLU A 43 -19.92 -7.48 10.36
CA GLU A 43 -21.14 -8.29 10.48
C GLU A 43 -21.41 -9.09 9.18
N GLN A 44 -21.21 -8.48 8.02
CA GLN A 44 -21.33 -9.14 6.72
C GLN A 44 -20.26 -10.21 6.54
N LEU A 45 -19.03 -9.95 7.03
CA LEU A 45 -17.96 -10.94 7.01
C LEU A 45 -18.28 -12.11 7.94
N ASP A 46 -18.77 -11.87 9.15
CA ASP A 46 -19.18 -12.94 10.06
C ASP A 46 -20.30 -13.80 9.47
N ALA A 47 -21.31 -13.18 8.89
CA ALA A 47 -22.38 -13.88 8.17
C ALA A 47 -21.83 -14.71 6.98
N ARG A 48 -20.81 -14.21 6.28
CA ARG A 48 -20.14 -14.96 5.21
C ARG A 48 -19.38 -16.17 5.76
N ILE A 49 -18.61 -16.00 6.84
CA ILE A 49 -17.88 -17.09 7.49
C ILE A 49 -18.86 -18.16 8.00
N LEU A 50 -19.96 -17.76 8.61
CA LEU A 50 -21.01 -18.69 9.09
C LEU A 50 -21.58 -19.54 7.93
N ARG A 51 -21.87 -18.94 6.77
CA ARG A 51 -22.36 -19.70 5.60
C ARG A 51 -21.37 -20.77 5.14
N GLU A 52 -20.06 -20.42 5.11
CA GLU A 52 -19.04 -21.41 4.75
C GLU A 52 -18.91 -22.50 5.82
N PHE A 53 -19.06 -22.17 7.10
CA PHE A 53 -19.07 -23.12 8.20
C PHE A 53 -20.26 -24.08 8.12
N GLU A 54 -21.44 -23.58 7.83
CA GLU A 54 -22.64 -24.40 7.66
C GLU A 54 -22.50 -25.38 6.49
N SER A 55 -21.98 -24.92 5.36
CA SER A 55 -21.74 -25.76 4.18
C SER A 55 -20.66 -26.81 4.42
N GLY A 56 -19.74 -26.56 5.34
CA GLY A 56 -18.60 -27.41 5.68
C GLY A 56 -18.64 -28.05 7.07
N LYS A 57 -19.81 -28.18 7.70
CA LYS A 57 -19.99 -28.52 9.13
C LYS A 57 -19.17 -29.71 9.65
N ASN A 58 -19.00 -30.74 8.83
CA ASN A 58 -18.22 -31.94 9.17
C ASN A 58 -16.79 -31.93 8.66
N ARG A 59 -16.34 -30.81 8.06
CA ARG A 59 -14.99 -30.65 7.50
C ARG A 59 -14.07 -29.97 8.51
N GLN A 60 -12.76 -30.11 8.29
CA GLN A 60 -11.75 -29.41 9.07
C GLN A 60 -11.65 -27.94 8.64
N PHE A 61 -11.28 -27.08 9.57
CA PHE A 61 -11.14 -25.63 9.38
C PHE A 61 -10.31 -25.27 8.14
N LYS A 62 -9.15 -25.91 7.94
CA LYS A 62 -8.26 -25.66 6.78
C LYS A 62 -8.96 -25.85 5.44
N ASN A 63 -9.90 -26.78 5.35
CA ASN A 63 -10.60 -27.10 4.09
C ASN A 63 -11.74 -26.13 3.80
N VAL A 64 -12.27 -25.46 4.82
CA VAL A 64 -13.40 -24.54 4.68
C VAL A 64 -12.93 -23.13 4.40
N ILE A 65 -11.90 -22.65 5.11
CA ILE A 65 -11.46 -21.25 4.94
C ILE A 65 -10.71 -20.98 3.62
N SER A 66 -10.27 -22.03 2.92
CA SER A 66 -9.59 -21.90 1.62
C SER A 66 -10.44 -21.16 0.57
N VAL A 67 -11.76 -21.16 0.69
CA VAL A 67 -12.67 -20.43 -0.21
C VAL A 67 -12.67 -18.92 0.05
N LEU A 68 -12.18 -18.47 1.21
CA LEU A 68 -12.17 -17.06 1.60
C LEU A 68 -10.93 -16.31 1.08
N PHE A 69 -9.86 -17.03 0.75
CA PHE A 69 -8.55 -16.46 0.44
C PHE A 69 -7.93 -17.08 -0.81
N PRO A 70 -7.02 -16.35 -1.49
CA PRO A 70 -6.11 -16.99 -2.46
C PRO A 70 -5.32 -18.14 -1.83
N SER A 71 -5.01 -19.16 -2.61
CA SER A 71 -4.34 -20.38 -2.13
C SER A 71 -3.02 -20.10 -1.39
N SER A 72 -2.25 -19.10 -1.84
CA SER A 72 -1.00 -18.69 -1.20
C SER A 72 -1.18 -18.00 0.17
N LEU A 73 -2.35 -17.38 0.43
CA LEU A 73 -2.62 -16.71 1.70
C LEU A 73 -3.23 -17.66 2.74
N THR A 74 -3.90 -18.70 2.31
CA THR A 74 -4.55 -19.68 3.21
C THR A 74 -3.60 -20.25 4.27
N PRO A 75 -2.38 -20.73 3.94
CA PRO A 75 -1.44 -21.23 4.96
C PRO A 75 -1.05 -20.19 6.02
N VAL A 76 -0.91 -18.94 5.60
CA VAL A 76 -0.59 -17.83 6.51
C VAL A 76 -1.74 -17.59 7.47
N MET A 77 -2.98 -17.53 6.95
CA MET A 77 -4.19 -17.34 7.77
C MET A 77 -4.42 -18.50 8.74
N LEU A 78 -4.09 -19.72 8.37
CA LEU A 78 -4.13 -20.89 9.28
C LEU A 78 -3.10 -20.74 10.41
N LYS A 79 -1.89 -20.28 10.09
CA LYS A 79 -0.81 -20.13 11.07
C LYS A 79 -1.11 -19.08 12.13
N ILE A 80 -1.69 -17.92 11.73
CA ILE A 80 -1.91 -16.79 12.64
C ILE A 80 -3.36 -16.68 13.12
N GLY A 81 -4.27 -17.48 12.57
CA GLY A 81 -5.72 -17.41 12.85
C GLY A 81 -6.14 -17.85 14.25
N GLY A 82 -5.25 -18.52 14.99
CA GLY A 82 -5.52 -18.96 16.37
C GLY A 82 -6.53 -20.09 16.48
N ILE A 83 -6.85 -20.77 15.36
CA ILE A 83 -7.72 -21.94 15.30
C ILE A 83 -6.90 -23.09 14.71
N SER A 84 -6.93 -24.28 15.33
CA SER A 84 -6.23 -25.45 14.80
C SER A 84 -6.73 -25.78 13.40
N PRO A 85 -5.83 -25.98 12.40
CA PRO A 85 -6.22 -26.34 11.04
C PRO A 85 -7.08 -27.60 10.92
N GLU A 86 -6.85 -28.57 11.81
CA GLU A 86 -7.54 -29.86 11.86
C GLU A 86 -8.85 -29.80 12.64
N LYS A 87 -9.13 -28.70 13.37
CA LYS A 87 -10.32 -28.56 14.18
C LYS A 87 -11.59 -28.67 13.34
N PRO A 88 -12.53 -29.55 13.67
CA PRO A 88 -13.82 -29.63 13.00
C PRO A 88 -14.60 -28.31 13.12
N ILE A 89 -15.29 -27.91 12.05
CA ILE A 89 -16.04 -26.66 12.01
C ILE A 89 -17.08 -26.55 13.13
N HIS A 90 -17.77 -27.64 13.46
CA HIS A 90 -18.81 -27.66 14.48
C HIS A 90 -18.28 -27.46 15.91
N GLU A 91 -16.97 -27.61 16.13
CA GLU A 91 -16.31 -27.36 17.41
C GLU A 91 -15.77 -25.93 17.55
N ILE A 92 -15.80 -25.14 16.48
CA ILE A 92 -15.30 -23.75 16.50
C ILE A 92 -16.30 -22.88 17.27
N SER A 93 -15.83 -22.29 18.36
CA SER A 93 -16.66 -21.38 19.17
C SER A 93 -16.96 -20.06 18.43
N ARG A 94 -18.02 -19.39 18.90
CA ARG A 94 -18.36 -18.05 18.41
C ARG A 94 -17.21 -17.06 18.61
N GLU A 95 -16.49 -17.16 19.71
CA GLU A 95 -15.36 -16.28 20.05
C GLU A 95 -14.18 -16.51 19.11
N GLU A 96 -13.85 -17.76 18.81
CA GLU A 96 -12.80 -18.11 17.83
C GLU A 96 -13.14 -17.56 16.44
N ARG A 97 -14.39 -17.74 16.02
CA ARG A 97 -14.87 -17.23 14.73
C ARG A 97 -14.79 -15.70 14.66
N LEU A 98 -15.24 -14.99 15.68
CA LEU A 98 -15.19 -13.51 15.72
C LEU A 98 -13.75 -12.99 15.75
N ARG A 99 -12.85 -13.64 16.52
CA ARG A 99 -11.42 -13.31 16.49
C ARG A 99 -10.81 -13.52 15.10
N PHE A 100 -11.16 -14.61 14.45
CA PHE A 100 -10.72 -14.86 13.08
C PHE A 100 -11.26 -13.81 12.11
N GLY A 101 -12.53 -13.42 12.22
CA GLY A 101 -13.12 -12.32 11.45
C GLY A 101 -12.41 -10.98 11.69
N ALA A 102 -12.08 -10.65 12.95
CA ALA A 102 -11.32 -9.47 13.29
C ALA A 102 -9.91 -9.48 12.67
N LEU A 103 -9.23 -10.64 12.67
CA LEU A 103 -7.94 -10.81 12.00
C LEU A 103 -8.05 -10.56 10.48
N VAL A 104 -9.11 -11.02 9.84
CA VAL A 104 -9.36 -10.77 8.40
C VAL A 104 -9.55 -9.27 8.11
N LYS A 105 -10.18 -8.54 9.01
CA LYS A 105 -10.40 -7.09 8.90
C LYS A 105 -9.17 -6.26 9.26
N ALA A 106 -8.26 -6.81 10.04
CA ALA A 106 -7.06 -6.13 10.51
C ALA A 106 -5.85 -7.08 10.47
N PHE A 107 -5.52 -7.60 9.28
CA PHE A 107 -4.36 -8.47 9.09
C PHE A 107 -3.07 -7.69 9.40
N PRO A 108 -2.31 -8.09 10.44
CA PRO A 108 -1.15 -7.34 10.90
C PRO A 108 0.08 -7.64 10.04
N PHE A 109 0.88 -6.61 9.78
CA PHE A 109 2.23 -6.75 9.22
C PHE A 109 3.10 -5.57 9.63
N THR A 110 4.42 -5.73 9.51
CA THR A 110 5.39 -4.70 9.84
C THR A 110 6.06 -4.21 8.56
N ILE A 111 6.13 -2.90 8.40
CA ILE A 111 6.90 -2.23 7.35
C ILE A 111 8.24 -1.83 7.96
N ASN A 112 9.32 -2.44 7.51
CA ASN A 112 10.67 -2.24 8.04
C ASN A 112 11.60 -1.51 7.06
N GLY A 113 11.14 -1.16 5.86
CA GLY A 113 11.94 -0.47 4.87
C GLY A 113 11.19 -0.19 3.58
N PHE A 114 11.89 0.46 2.67
CA PHE A 114 11.50 0.61 1.27
C PHE A 114 12.24 -0.40 0.41
N GLY A 115 11.76 -0.62 -0.81
CA GLY A 115 12.49 -1.34 -1.85
C GLY A 115 13.76 -0.60 -2.29
N GLU A 116 14.53 -1.23 -3.16
CA GLU A 116 15.76 -0.62 -3.71
C GLU A 116 15.43 0.54 -4.65
N PHE A 117 16.36 1.52 -4.75
CA PHE A 117 16.18 2.68 -5.65
C PHE A 117 15.95 2.30 -7.10
N LYS A 118 16.56 1.22 -7.58
CA LYS A 118 16.36 0.73 -8.96
C LYS A 118 14.93 0.27 -9.26
N GLU A 119 14.14 -0.03 -8.21
CA GLU A 119 12.74 -0.45 -8.32
C GLU A 119 11.77 0.72 -8.06
N ALA A 120 12.29 1.90 -7.73
CA ALA A 120 11.47 3.07 -7.46
C ALA A 120 10.74 3.54 -8.73
N VAL A 121 9.44 3.77 -8.62
CA VAL A 121 8.64 4.36 -9.70
C VAL A 121 8.91 5.85 -9.81
N ILE A 122 9.07 6.52 -8.65
CA ILE A 122 9.51 7.91 -8.52
C ILE A 122 10.46 8.03 -7.32
N THR A 123 11.29 9.05 -7.31
CA THR A 123 12.10 9.44 -6.15
C THR A 123 11.49 10.65 -5.47
N ARG A 124 11.82 10.87 -4.20
CA ARG A 124 11.38 12.02 -3.42
C ARG A 124 12.58 12.81 -2.93
N GLY A 125 12.44 14.13 -2.93
CA GLY A 125 13.52 15.08 -2.65
C GLY A 125 14.04 15.70 -3.94
N GLY A 126 14.96 16.64 -3.84
CA GLY A 126 15.50 17.35 -4.99
C GLY A 126 15.72 18.83 -4.72
N VAL A 127 15.70 19.64 -5.77
CA VAL A 127 15.83 21.09 -5.67
C VAL A 127 14.56 21.68 -5.07
N SER A 128 14.72 22.45 -3.98
CA SER A 128 13.60 23.06 -3.27
C SER A 128 12.79 23.97 -4.18
N VAL A 129 11.50 23.70 -4.32
CA VAL A 129 10.58 24.54 -5.13
C VAL A 129 10.50 25.99 -4.65
N LYS A 130 10.87 26.28 -3.38
CA LYS A 130 10.94 27.65 -2.84
C LYS A 130 12.03 28.47 -3.51
N GLU A 131 13.05 27.82 -4.05
CA GLU A 131 14.19 28.43 -4.74
C GLU A 131 13.97 28.60 -6.25
N ILE A 132 12.81 28.19 -6.75
CA ILE A 132 12.43 28.23 -8.15
C ILE A 132 11.32 29.25 -8.37
N ASN A 133 11.38 29.97 -9.46
CA ASN A 133 10.29 30.84 -9.91
C ASN A 133 9.18 29.94 -10.54
N PRO A 134 7.97 29.91 -9.98
CA PRO A 134 6.92 29.00 -10.45
C PRO A 134 6.36 29.34 -11.83
N ALA A 135 6.61 30.56 -12.34
CA ALA A 135 6.15 30.97 -13.67
C ALA A 135 7.13 30.63 -14.79
N THR A 136 8.43 30.56 -14.48
CA THR A 136 9.49 30.38 -15.47
C THR A 136 10.32 29.12 -15.25
N MET A 137 10.19 28.47 -14.10
CA MET A 137 11.05 27.36 -13.65
C MET A 137 12.51 27.74 -13.49
N GLU A 138 12.85 29.03 -13.51
CA GLU A 138 14.20 29.56 -13.31
C GLU A 138 14.59 29.56 -11.83
N SER A 139 15.86 29.33 -11.55
CA SER A 139 16.44 29.45 -10.22
C SER A 139 16.39 30.92 -9.74
N LYS A 140 15.92 31.12 -8.51
CA LYS A 140 15.99 32.45 -7.87
C LYS A 140 17.40 32.84 -7.41
N LYS A 141 18.36 31.90 -7.46
CA LYS A 141 19.74 32.10 -7.01
C LYS A 141 20.74 32.29 -8.14
N ILE A 142 20.46 31.63 -9.27
CA ILE A 142 21.39 31.63 -10.40
C ILE A 142 20.57 31.95 -11.66
N GLN A 143 20.93 33.03 -12.31
CA GLN A 143 20.31 33.49 -13.55
C GLN A 143 20.55 32.44 -14.68
N ASP A 144 19.58 32.29 -15.58
CA ASP A 144 19.61 31.40 -16.75
C ASP A 144 19.76 29.91 -16.42
N LEU A 145 19.50 29.51 -15.16
CA LEU A 145 19.48 28.13 -14.71
C LEU A 145 18.05 27.69 -14.42
N TYR A 146 17.57 26.69 -15.13
CA TYR A 146 16.18 26.18 -15.04
C TYR A 146 16.17 24.77 -14.51
N PHE A 147 15.15 24.43 -13.70
CA PHE A 147 14.93 23.10 -13.16
C PHE A 147 13.52 22.61 -13.49
N VAL A 148 13.41 21.40 -14.07
CA VAL A 148 12.13 20.85 -14.52
C VAL A 148 11.99 19.37 -14.15
N GLY A 149 10.77 18.86 -14.05
CA GLY A 149 10.51 17.44 -13.81
C GLY A 149 10.93 16.98 -12.42
N GLU A 150 11.35 15.72 -12.34
CA GLU A 150 11.60 15.02 -11.06
C GLU A 150 12.87 15.48 -10.32
N VAL A 151 13.69 16.35 -10.89
CA VAL A 151 14.80 16.99 -10.16
C VAL A 151 14.30 17.97 -9.11
N LEU A 152 13.08 18.48 -9.25
CA LEU A 152 12.41 19.31 -8.26
C LEU A 152 11.95 18.47 -7.06
N ASP A 153 12.01 19.05 -5.86
CA ASP A 153 11.40 18.45 -4.67
C ASP A 153 9.87 18.59 -4.74
N LEU A 154 9.29 17.83 -5.68
CA LEU A 154 7.88 17.83 -6.01
C LEU A 154 7.47 16.43 -6.47
N ASP A 155 6.60 15.80 -5.70
CA ASP A 155 6.08 14.48 -6.00
C ASP A 155 4.55 14.41 -5.85
N ALA A 156 3.92 13.62 -6.69
CA ALA A 156 2.49 13.38 -6.67
C ALA A 156 2.17 11.87 -6.54
N VAL A 157 0.91 11.57 -6.24
CA VAL A 157 0.41 10.19 -6.21
C VAL A 157 0.51 9.52 -7.57
N THR A 158 0.48 8.18 -7.60
CA THR A 158 0.44 7.40 -8.84
C THR A 158 -0.80 7.73 -9.68
N GLY A 159 -0.69 7.60 -11.00
CA GLY A 159 -1.79 7.89 -11.94
C GLY A 159 -1.44 8.90 -13.04
N GLY A 160 -0.15 9.07 -13.36
CA GLY A 160 0.32 9.97 -14.43
C GLY A 160 0.61 11.40 -13.97
N TYR A 161 0.29 11.76 -12.73
CA TYR A 161 0.48 13.14 -12.22
C TYR A 161 1.95 13.57 -12.23
N ASN A 162 2.90 12.70 -11.96
CA ASN A 162 4.33 13.03 -12.00
C ASN A 162 4.79 13.34 -13.42
N LEU A 163 4.30 12.61 -14.44
CA LEU A 163 4.53 12.93 -15.84
C LEU A 163 3.90 14.27 -16.23
N GLN A 164 2.70 14.56 -15.75
CA GLN A 164 2.07 15.85 -15.99
C GLN A 164 2.87 17.00 -15.38
N ILE A 165 3.41 16.83 -14.18
CA ILE A 165 4.32 17.81 -13.54
C ILE A 165 5.56 18.01 -14.41
N ALA A 166 6.18 16.91 -14.88
CA ALA A 166 7.38 16.99 -15.71
C ALA A 166 7.10 17.75 -17.02
N TRP A 167 6.03 17.46 -17.71
CA TRP A 167 5.65 18.16 -18.95
C TRP A 167 5.29 19.63 -18.72
N SER A 168 4.51 19.93 -17.67
CA SER A 168 4.10 21.30 -17.37
C SER A 168 5.30 22.19 -16.99
N THR A 169 6.20 21.68 -16.18
CA THR A 169 7.41 22.42 -15.78
C THR A 169 8.37 22.59 -16.95
N ALA A 170 8.53 21.60 -17.80
CA ALA A 170 9.34 21.69 -19.03
C ALA A 170 8.76 22.70 -20.01
N TYR A 171 7.43 22.74 -20.18
CA TYR A 171 6.75 23.71 -21.02
C TYR A 171 6.99 25.14 -20.53
N LEU A 172 6.79 25.41 -19.22
CA LEU A 172 7.03 26.73 -18.65
C LEU A 172 8.49 27.21 -18.82
N ALA A 173 9.45 26.33 -18.61
CA ALA A 173 10.85 26.64 -18.83
C ALA A 173 11.14 26.98 -20.32
N ALA A 174 10.58 26.21 -21.25
CA ALA A 174 10.75 26.46 -22.69
C ALA A 174 10.16 27.81 -23.10
N MET A 175 8.95 28.17 -22.65
CA MET A 175 8.33 29.46 -22.91
C MET A 175 9.18 30.61 -22.35
N ALA A 176 9.69 30.46 -21.15
CA ALA A 176 10.55 31.47 -20.53
C ALA A 176 11.87 31.69 -21.27
N VAL A 177 12.50 30.60 -21.75
CA VAL A 177 13.76 30.66 -22.53
C VAL A 177 13.52 31.27 -23.91
N CYS A 178 12.37 30.98 -24.54
CA CYS A 178 12.03 31.53 -25.87
C CYS A 178 11.53 32.98 -25.82
N GLY A 179 11.26 33.52 -24.63
CA GLY A 179 10.76 34.90 -24.47
C GLY A 179 9.30 35.08 -24.86
N GLU A 180 8.49 34.01 -24.78
CA GLU A 180 7.05 33.98 -25.05
C GLU A 180 6.20 34.03 -23.78
#